data_03928b9bb7f99f21726d02cede2bfcb5
#
_entry.id   03928b9bb7f99f21726d02cede2bfcb5
#
_cell.length_a   1.000
_cell.length_b   1.000
_cell.length_c   1.000
_cell.angle_alpha   90.00
_cell.angle_beta   90.00
_cell.angle_gamma   90.00
#
_symmetry.space_group_name_H-M   'P 1'
#
loop_
_entity.id
_entity.type
_entity.pdbx_description
1 polymer ?
#
loop_
_entity_poly.entity_id
_entity_poly.type
_entity_poly.pdbx_seq_one_letter_code
_entity_poly.pdbx_strand_id
1 'polypeptide(L)'
;MLRKKEDSARFAERWVDKSIVRPAGSLIWLHVASVGEALSVLPLIEKILEDIPQSNVLVTSTTKTSAEMLKEYTNDRFIHQMSPYDTYFVSKRFLNHWKPDLACRVESEIWPRILFELKKRQVPNYLLNARFSSNSVSRMKKNLISSKYLLSLFDQIHVPERSTEKFLLDIGLKSKNILKTGFLKDSRSGLRCDEAELEEFKQVISQRNVWLAASTHKGEDEFILEAHKQLGGLLIIVPRHIERASEIARLASSIGFVCQIRSETPNLKEETEVYVADTMGEMGIWYSLVQIAFIGGSLVERGGHNPLEAAQLGVVSFHGPHIYNTSAKYRQLQSEGVSYEVNNADDIVERFNSLSFKELKDKAQKAKNISQVDMTAVDESVKVIKKAITI
;
A
#
# COMPACT_ATOMS: atom_id res chain seq x y z
N MET A 1 -3.76 25.18 -10.49
CA MET A 1 -3.27 23.84 -10.05
C MET A 1 -4.26 23.03 -9.16
N LEU A 2 -5.24 23.64 -8.52
CA LEU A 2 -6.23 22.93 -7.66
C LEU A 2 -7.23 22.05 -8.45
N ARG A 3 -7.56 22.40 -9.70
CA ARG A 3 -8.61 21.73 -10.50
C ARG A 3 -8.33 20.27 -10.93
N LYS A 4 -7.09 19.78 -10.88
CA LYS A 4 -6.75 18.38 -11.24
C LYS A 4 -6.94 17.37 -10.10
N LYS A 5 -7.15 17.82 -8.86
CA LYS A 5 -7.32 16.94 -7.68
C LYS A 5 -8.79 16.72 -7.30
N GLU A 6 -9.71 17.47 -7.89
CA GLU A 6 -11.13 17.39 -7.60
C GLU A 6 -11.87 16.56 -8.66
N ASP A 7 -12.82 15.74 -8.20
CA ASP A 7 -13.73 15.00 -9.06
C ASP A 7 -15.01 15.84 -9.27
N SER A 8 -15.17 16.39 -10.48
CA SER A 8 -16.34 17.22 -10.80
C SER A 8 -17.66 16.45 -10.76
N ALA A 9 -17.64 15.14 -11.05
CA ALA A 9 -18.83 14.31 -11.03
C ALA A 9 -19.31 14.03 -9.60
N ARG A 10 -18.37 13.97 -8.63
CA ARG A 10 -18.63 13.69 -7.21
C ARG A 10 -18.57 14.93 -6.32
N PHE A 11 -18.55 16.13 -6.91
CA PHE A 11 -18.45 17.39 -6.16
C PHE A 11 -19.60 17.63 -5.17
N ALA A 12 -20.82 17.20 -5.53
CA ALA A 12 -22.00 17.28 -4.67
C ALA A 12 -21.83 16.56 -3.33
N GLU A 13 -21.03 15.50 -3.28
CA GLU A 13 -20.76 14.71 -2.07
C GLU A 13 -20.07 15.55 -0.98
N ARG A 14 -19.22 16.53 -1.38
CA ARG A 14 -18.55 17.42 -0.44
C ARG A 14 -19.51 18.35 0.31
N TRP A 15 -20.70 18.57 -0.25
CA TRP A 15 -21.82 19.32 0.35
C TRP A 15 -22.85 18.39 1.00
N VAL A 16 -22.48 17.11 1.13
CA VAL A 16 -23.30 16.03 1.70
C VAL A 16 -24.46 15.67 0.78
N ASP A 17 -24.17 14.84 -0.21
CA ASP A 17 -25.18 14.19 -1.02
C ASP A 17 -25.97 13.20 -0.14
N LYS A 18 -27.29 13.32 -0.15
CA LYS A 18 -28.19 12.48 0.60
C LYS A 18 -28.70 11.27 -0.20
N SER A 19 -28.27 11.13 -1.46
CA SER A 19 -28.65 9.98 -2.29
C SER A 19 -28.10 8.65 -1.74
N ILE A 20 -26.95 8.71 -1.04
CA ILE A 20 -26.40 7.56 -0.35
C ILE A 20 -27.07 7.45 1.02
N VAL A 21 -27.87 6.41 1.20
CA VAL A 21 -28.62 6.17 2.44
C VAL A 21 -27.71 5.59 3.51
N ARG A 22 -27.83 6.10 4.75
CA ARG A 22 -27.13 5.52 5.91
C ARG A 22 -27.66 4.10 6.15
N PRO A 23 -26.79 3.08 6.19
CA PRO A 23 -27.21 1.72 6.51
C PRO A 23 -27.68 1.58 7.97
N ALA A 24 -28.43 0.54 8.24
CA ALA A 24 -28.79 0.15 9.60
C ALA A 24 -27.55 -0.37 10.36
N GLY A 25 -27.61 -0.38 11.68
CA GLY A 25 -26.50 -0.82 12.53
C GLY A 25 -25.49 0.28 12.86
N SER A 26 -24.40 -0.11 13.49
CA SER A 26 -23.31 0.83 13.85
C SER A 26 -22.51 1.26 12.62
N LEU A 27 -22.08 2.49 12.62
CA LEU A 27 -21.31 3.11 11.55
C LEU A 27 -19.97 3.64 12.06
N ILE A 28 -18.90 3.07 11.56
CA ILE A 28 -17.54 3.54 11.82
C ILE A 28 -17.12 4.43 10.65
N TRP A 29 -16.81 5.68 10.94
CA TRP A 29 -16.34 6.62 9.93
C TRP A 29 -14.82 6.73 9.95
N LEU A 30 -14.18 6.38 8.82
CA LEU A 30 -12.75 6.57 8.58
C LEU A 30 -12.53 7.70 7.59
N HIS A 31 -11.60 8.60 7.88
CA HIS A 31 -11.21 9.66 6.95
C HIS A 31 -9.74 9.54 6.55
N VAL A 32 -9.48 9.58 5.23
CA VAL A 32 -8.16 9.52 4.60
C VAL A 32 -8.00 10.64 3.59
N ALA A 33 -6.82 11.25 3.49
CA ALA A 33 -6.57 12.35 2.56
C ALA A 33 -5.90 11.93 1.25
N SER A 34 -5.17 10.82 1.25
CA SER A 34 -4.32 10.40 0.12
C SER A 34 -4.49 8.92 -0.22
N VAL A 35 -4.00 8.51 -1.40
CA VAL A 35 -3.93 7.10 -1.81
C VAL A 35 -3.09 6.28 -0.82
N GLY A 36 -1.98 6.83 -0.33
CA GLY A 36 -1.12 6.15 0.64
C GLY A 36 -1.83 5.84 1.95
N GLU A 37 -2.59 6.81 2.49
CA GLU A 37 -3.41 6.63 3.67
C GLU A 37 -4.55 5.65 3.43
N ALA A 38 -5.25 5.78 2.29
CA ALA A 38 -6.33 4.88 1.91
C ALA A 38 -5.87 3.42 1.85
N LEU A 39 -4.74 3.16 1.19
CA LEU A 39 -4.12 1.84 1.16
C LEU A 39 -3.70 1.35 2.55
N SER A 40 -3.21 2.23 3.43
CA SER A 40 -2.76 1.83 4.76
C SER A 40 -3.89 1.42 5.70
N VAL A 41 -5.12 1.84 5.45
CA VAL A 41 -6.29 1.50 6.27
C VAL A 41 -7.09 0.32 5.73
N LEU A 42 -6.82 -0.20 4.53
CA LEU A 42 -7.56 -1.35 3.99
C LEU A 42 -7.50 -2.58 4.93
N PRO A 43 -6.34 -2.99 5.48
CA PRO A 43 -6.29 -4.12 6.42
C PRO A 43 -7.11 -3.85 7.68
N LEU A 44 -7.14 -2.60 8.14
CA LEU A 44 -7.97 -2.20 9.28
C LEU A 44 -9.46 -2.31 8.95
N ILE A 45 -9.87 -1.89 7.75
CA ILE A 45 -11.26 -1.99 7.28
C ILE A 45 -11.69 -3.45 7.20
N GLU A 46 -10.87 -4.30 6.57
CA GLU A 46 -11.11 -5.74 6.46
C GLU A 46 -11.29 -6.38 7.85
N LYS A 47 -10.38 -6.09 8.76
CA LYS A 47 -10.43 -6.62 10.13
C LYS A 47 -11.63 -6.10 10.93
N ILE A 48 -12.03 -4.83 10.75
CA ILE A 48 -13.26 -4.28 11.35
C ILE A 48 -14.49 -5.04 10.83
N LEU A 49 -14.58 -5.24 9.52
CA LEU A 49 -15.71 -5.93 8.90
C LEU A 49 -15.78 -7.41 9.28
N GLU A 50 -14.64 -8.05 9.56
CA GLU A 50 -14.54 -9.41 10.06
C GLU A 50 -14.95 -9.50 11.55
N ASP A 51 -14.31 -8.72 12.42
CA ASP A 51 -14.42 -8.84 13.87
C ASP A 51 -15.67 -8.17 14.46
N ILE A 52 -16.33 -7.28 13.69
CA ILE A 52 -17.54 -6.56 14.10
C ILE A 52 -18.63 -6.70 13.02
N PRO A 53 -19.27 -7.88 12.91
CA PRO A 53 -20.18 -8.21 11.80
C PRO A 53 -21.38 -7.28 11.63
N GLN A 54 -21.84 -6.62 12.70
CA GLN A 54 -22.98 -5.68 12.66
C GLN A 54 -22.57 -4.24 12.31
N SER A 55 -21.28 -3.98 12.08
CA SER A 55 -20.79 -2.64 11.75
C SER A 55 -20.70 -2.41 10.25
N ASN A 56 -20.99 -1.19 9.86
CA ASN A 56 -20.68 -0.66 8.53
C ASN A 56 -19.50 0.29 8.62
N VAL A 57 -18.74 0.40 7.54
CA VAL A 57 -17.59 1.32 7.46
C VAL A 57 -17.84 2.36 6.38
N LEU A 58 -17.91 3.63 6.79
CA LEU A 58 -17.90 4.77 5.89
C LEU A 58 -16.47 5.28 5.75
N VAL A 59 -15.93 5.27 4.54
CA VAL A 59 -14.65 5.90 4.25
C VAL A 59 -14.87 7.19 3.49
N THR A 60 -14.28 8.28 3.95
CA THR A 60 -14.25 9.53 3.18
C THR A 60 -12.82 9.83 2.71
N SER A 61 -12.66 10.24 1.45
CA SER A 61 -11.36 10.60 0.90
C SER A 61 -11.34 11.99 0.27
N THR A 62 -10.13 12.59 0.19
CA THR A 62 -9.99 13.97 -0.29
C THR A 62 -9.66 14.06 -1.78
N THR A 63 -8.89 13.11 -2.35
CA THR A 63 -8.42 13.19 -3.72
C THR A 63 -9.19 12.26 -4.67
N LYS A 64 -9.27 12.66 -5.95
CA LYS A 64 -9.85 11.83 -7.01
C LYS A 64 -9.18 10.45 -7.08
N THR A 65 -7.86 10.41 -7.05
CA THR A 65 -7.08 9.15 -7.12
C THR A 65 -7.33 8.21 -5.94
N SER A 66 -7.50 8.74 -4.71
CA SER A 66 -7.90 7.91 -3.57
C SER A 66 -9.34 7.40 -3.70
N ALA A 67 -10.23 8.21 -4.29
CA ALA A 67 -11.60 7.79 -4.54
C ALA A 67 -11.70 6.69 -5.60
N GLU A 68 -10.92 6.80 -6.68
CA GLU A 68 -10.84 5.78 -7.74
C GLU A 68 -10.32 4.45 -7.16
N MET A 69 -9.26 4.48 -6.38
CA MET A 69 -8.72 3.30 -5.72
C MET A 69 -9.72 2.64 -4.75
N LEU A 70 -10.42 3.43 -3.93
CA LEU A 70 -11.41 2.91 -2.98
C LEU A 70 -12.69 2.38 -3.68
N LYS A 71 -12.97 2.80 -4.91
CA LYS A 71 -14.08 2.29 -5.71
C LYS A 71 -13.90 0.82 -6.09
N GLU A 72 -12.65 0.36 -6.21
CA GLU A 72 -12.33 -1.03 -6.51
C GLU A 72 -12.57 -1.97 -5.31
N TYR A 73 -12.67 -1.41 -4.11
CA TYR A 73 -12.96 -2.18 -2.91
C TYR A 73 -14.47 -2.43 -2.80
N THR A 74 -14.87 -3.68 -2.96
CA THR A 74 -16.29 -4.10 -2.95
C THR A 74 -16.60 -4.88 -1.67
N ASN A 75 -17.55 -4.36 -0.89
CA ASN A 75 -18.14 -5.04 0.26
C ASN A 75 -19.48 -4.36 0.58
N ASP A 76 -20.52 -5.11 0.85
CA ASP A 76 -21.88 -4.57 1.10
C ASP A 76 -21.95 -3.65 2.33
N ARG A 77 -21.02 -3.78 3.25
CA ARG A 77 -20.91 -2.97 4.47
C ARG A 77 -19.85 -1.86 4.37
N PHE A 78 -19.32 -1.63 3.18
CA PHE A 78 -18.35 -0.57 2.89
C PHE A 78 -19.00 0.53 2.06
N ILE A 79 -18.85 1.77 2.50
CA ILE A 79 -19.38 2.95 1.81
C ILE A 79 -18.24 3.94 1.60
N HIS A 80 -18.07 4.43 0.38
CA HIS A 80 -17.12 5.49 0.08
C HIS A 80 -17.81 6.77 -0.38
N GLN A 81 -17.41 7.90 0.21
CA GLN A 81 -17.86 9.24 -0.15
C GLN A 81 -16.69 10.22 -0.20
N MET A 82 -16.78 11.26 -1.04
CA MET A 82 -15.83 12.37 -0.98
C MET A 82 -15.98 13.11 0.35
N SER A 83 -14.84 13.50 0.92
CA SER A 83 -14.82 14.16 2.25
C SER A 83 -15.61 15.49 2.26
N PRO A 84 -16.41 15.75 3.30
CA PRO A 84 -17.13 17.02 3.42
C PRO A 84 -16.16 18.18 3.62
N TYR A 85 -16.57 19.39 3.24
CA TYR A 85 -15.84 20.61 3.62
C TYR A 85 -15.96 20.86 5.13
N ASP A 86 -14.84 21.23 5.78
CA ASP A 86 -14.81 21.53 7.23
C ASP A 86 -15.38 22.91 7.55
N THR A 87 -16.64 23.13 7.19
CA THR A 87 -17.39 24.36 7.47
C THR A 87 -18.55 24.09 8.43
N TYR A 88 -19.07 25.14 9.06
CA TYR A 88 -20.11 25.02 10.09
C TYR A 88 -21.34 24.23 9.61
N PHE A 89 -21.89 24.61 8.44
CA PHE A 89 -23.10 24.00 7.93
C PHE A 89 -22.88 22.60 7.36
N VAL A 90 -21.78 22.42 6.64
CA VAL A 90 -21.47 21.13 5.99
C VAL A 90 -21.15 20.08 7.04
N SER A 91 -20.31 20.41 8.04
CA SER A 91 -19.96 19.47 9.12
C SER A 91 -21.19 19.01 9.89
N LYS A 92 -22.11 19.94 10.23
CA LYS A 92 -23.37 19.59 10.88
C LYS A 92 -24.25 18.72 10.00
N ARG A 93 -24.42 19.09 8.71
CA ARG A 93 -25.21 18.32 7.75
C ARG A 93 -24.69 16.90 7.58
N PHE A 94 -23.35 16.74 7.47
CA PHE A 94 -22.68 15.47 7.36
C PHE A 94 -22.95 14.58 8.60
N LEU A 95 -22.70 15.10 9.78
CA LEU A 95 -22.91 14.35 11.01
C LEU A 95 -24.40 14.09 11.34
N ASN A 96 -25.31 14.92 10.85
CA ASN A 96 -26.75 14.66 10.97
C ASN A 96 -27.23 13.55 10.02
N HIS A 97 -26.62 13.43 8.85
CA HIS A 97 -26.94 12.42 7.86
C HIS A 97 -26.35 11.05 8.26
N TRP A 98 -25.04 11.01 8.48
CA TRP A 98 -24.32 9.77 8.72
C TRP A 98 -24.42 9.26 10.16
N LYS A 99 -24.53 10.14 11.16
CA LYS A 99 -24.61 9.79 12.59
C LYS A 99 -23.62 8.66 12.94
N PRO A 100 -22.30 8.86 12.75
CA PRO A 100 -21.33 7.83 13.04
C PRO A 100 -21.29 7.52 14.54
N ASP A 101 -21.13 6.24 14.89
CA ASP A 101 -20.98 5.79 16.28
C ASP A 101 -19.51 5.95 16.73
N LEU A 102 -18.58 5.98 15.79
CA LEU A 102 -17.16 6.26 16.00
C LEU A 102 -16.59 6.98 14.76
N ALA A 103 -15.73 7.97 14.97
CA ALA A 103 -14.99 8.64 13.92
C ALA A 103 -13.48 8.39 14.07
N CYS A 104 -12.80 8.03 12.98
CA CYS A 104 -11.36 7.87 12.93
C CYS A 104 -10.76 8.73 11.83
N ARG A 105 -9.64 9.38 12.12
CA ARG A 105 -8.84 10.12 11.15
C ARG A 105 -7.47 9.52 11.06
N VAL A 106 -6.83 9.65 9.91
CA VAL A 106 -5.52 9.04 9.67
C VAL A 106 -4.45 10.13 9.56
N GLU A 107 -3.29 9.85 10.13
CA GLU A 107 -2.08 10.67 10.11
C GLU A 107 -2.24 12.07 10.72
N SER A 108 -2.29 13.13 9.90
CA SER A 108 -2.32 14.52 10.38
C SER A 108 -3.62 15.27 10.08
N GLU A 109 -4.71 14.56 9.83
CA GLU A 109 -5.99 15.10 9.41
C GLU A 109 -6.76 15.72 10.61
N ILE A 110 -6.36 16.95 10.98
CA ILE A 110 -6.94 17.73 12.08
C ILE A 110 -7.87 18.79 11.51
N TRP A 111 -9.17 18.53 11.51
CA TRP A 111 -10.21 19.42 10.97
C TRP A 111 -11.02 20.02 12.12
N PRO A 112 -10.77 21.28 12.48
CA PRO A 112 -11.27 21.84 13.72
C PRO A 112 -12.79 21.80 13.85
N ARG A 113 -13.53 22.12 12.77
CA ARG A 113 -14.98 22.23 12.87
C ARG A 113 -15.65 20.89 13.12
N ILE A 114 -15.25 19.88 12.39
CA ILE A 114 -15.76 18.51 12.58
C ILE A 114 -15.37 17.96 13.96
N LEU A 115 -14.15 18.20 14.44
CA LEU A 115 -13.72 17.79 15.77
C LEU A 115 -14.62 18.38 16.87
N PHE A 116 -14.96 19.67 16.78
CA PHE A 116 -15.91 20.31 17.71
C PHE A 116 -17.29 19.69 17.65
N GLU A 117 -17.82 19.44 16.46
CA GLU A 117 -19.14 18.84 16.30
C GLU A 117 -19.20 17.40 16.80
N LEU A 118 -18.15 16.58 16.58
CA LEU A 118 -18.04 15.23 17.15
C LEU A 118 -18.02 15.26 18.67
N LYS A 119 -17.19 16.14 19.27
CA LYS A 119 -17.11 16.29 20.72
C LYS A 119 -18.44 16.73 21.34
N LYS A 120 -19.12 17.71 20.70
CA LYS A 120 -20.45 18.18 21.13
C LYS A 120 -21.50 17.07 21.11
N ARG A 121 -21.39 16.12 20.17
CA ARG A 121 -22.32 14.99 20.01
C ARG A 121 -21.91 13.76 20.82
N GLN A 122 -20.80 13.85 21.57
CA GLN A 122 -20.22 12.76 22.34
C GLN A 122 -19.89 11.53 21.46
N VAL A 123 -19.59 11.76 20.17
CA VAL A 123 -19.12 10.69 19.27
C VAL A 123 -17.63 10.47 19.55
N PRO A 124 -17.21 9.25 19.93
CA PRO A 124 -15.81 8.91 20.11
C PRO A 124 -15.02 9.24 18.84
N ASN A 125 -13.84 9.85 19.02
CA ASN A 125 -13.03 10.31 17.89
C ASN A 125 -11.55 9.96 18.08
N TYR A 126 -10.98 9.21 17.14
CA TYR A 126 -9.63 8.69 17.21
C TYR A 126 -8.76 9.25 16.09
N LEU A 127 -7.47 9.48 16.38
CA LEU A 127 -6.45 9.78 15.38
C LEU A 127 -5.56 8.55 15.25
N LEU A 128 -5.64 7.87 14.12
CA LEU A 128 -4.89 6.65 13.84
C LEU A 128 -3.60 6.98 13.10
N ASN A 129 -2.52 6.24 13.38
CA ASN A 129 -1.22 6.39 12.71
C ASN A 129 -0.71 7.84 12.73
N ALA A 130 -0.87 8.54 13.87
CA ALA A 130 -0.56 9.97 13.99
C ALA A 130 0.90 10.28 13.63
N ARG A 131 1.08 11.12 12.63
CA ARG A 131 2.40 11.56 12.13
C ARG A 131 2.37 13.04 11.83
N PHE A 132 3.43 13.74 12.27
CA PHE A 132 3.55 15.18 12.03
C PHE A 132 4.91 15.48 11.40
N SER A 133 4.92 16.19 10.27
CA SER A 133 6.17 16.67 9.67
C SER A 133 6.88 17.65 10.62
N SER A 134 8.20 17.81 10.47
CA SER A 134 8.99 18.77 11.25
C SER A 134 8.41 20.18 11.16
N ASN A 135 7.91 20.57 9.99
CA ASN A 135 7.24 21.87 9.79
C ASN A 135 5.92 21.96 10.56
N SER A 136 5.14 20.88 10.60
CA SER A 136 3.88 20.81 11.37
C SER A 136 4.16 20.90 12.86
N VAL A 137 5.15 20.14 13.37
CA VAL A 137 5.58 20.19 14.78
C VAL A 137 6.03 21.61 15.16
N SER A 138 6.85 22.26 14.33
CA SER A 138 7.33 23.64 14.57
C SER A 138 6.15 24.63 14.63
N ARG A 139 5.17 24.50 13.73
CA ARG A 139 3.95 25.34 13.72
C ARG A 139 3.09 25.09 14.94
N MET A 140 2.91 23.84 15.34
CA MET A 140 2.12 23.45 16.52
C MET A 140 2.78 23.97 17.81
N LYS A 141 4.11 23.94 17.92
CA LYS A 141 4.85 24.52 19.06
C LYS A 141 4.69 26.03 19.15
N LYS A 142 4.67 26.74 18.01
CA LYS A 142 4.41 28.20 17.98
C LYS A 142 2.99 28.55 18.43
N ASN A 143 2.01 27.67 18.22
CA ASN A 143 0.60 27.85 18.57
C ASN A 143 0.15 26.81 19.61
N LEU A 144 0.92 26.68 20.70
CA LEU A 144 0.83 25.58 21.65
C LEU A 144 -0.57 25.40 22.24
N ILE A 145 -1.23 26.50 22.68
CA ILE A 145 -2.57 26.46 23.31
C ILE A 145 -3.60 25.88 22.35
N SER A 146 -3.67 26.41 21.13
CA SER A 146 -4.62 25.96 20.10
C SER A 146 -4.34 24.53 19.66
N SER A 147 -3.05 24.16 19.50
CA SER A 147 -2.64 22.81 19.09
C SER A 147 -2.98 21.78 20.15
N LYS A 148 -2.65 22.09 21.42
CA LYS A 148 -3.01 21.23 22.56
C LYS A 148 -4.53 21.06 22.64
N TYR A 149 -5.28 22.14 22.49
CA TYR A 149 -6.74 22.10 22.56
C TYR A 149 -7.33 21.22 21.46
N LEU A 150 -6.94 21.42 20.19
CA LEU A 150 -7.43 20.61 19.06
C LEU A 150 -7.08 19.13 19.20
N LEU A 151 -5.86 18.82 19.59
CA LEU A 151 -5.43 17.44 19.81
C LEU A 151 -6.12 16.80 21.02
N SER A 152 -6.51 17.57 22.03
CA SER A 152 -7.28 17.09 23.19
C SER A 152 -8.73 16.73 22.87
N LEU A 153 -9.24 17.10 21.67
CA LEU A 153 -10.56 16.69 21.20
C LEU A 153 -10.60 15.24 20.72
N PHE A 154 -9.45 14.61 20.48
CA PHE A 154 -9.38 13.17 20.25
C PHE A 154 -9.43 12.41 21.57
N ASP A 155 -10.27 11.40 21.63
CA ASP A 155 -10.37 10.52 22.79
C ASP A 155 -9.21 9.51 22.84
N GLN A 156 -8.68 9.12 21.64
CA GLN A 156 -7.48 8.29 21.49
C GLN A 156 -6.62 8.81 20.34
N ILE A 157 -5.30 8.76 20.50
CA ILE A 157 -4.30 9.05 19.47
C ILE A 157 -3.35 7.86 19.37
N HIS A 158 -3.38 7.15 18.27
CA HIS A 158 -2.50 6.02 17.98
C HIS A 158 -1.23 6.51 17.31
N VAL A 159 -0.10 6.27 17.94
CA VAL A 159 1.21 6.75 17.47
C VAL A 159 2.11 5.59 17.06
N PRO A 160 2.69 5.64 15.84
CA PRO A 160 3.62 4.62 15.39
C PRO A 160 5.02 4.77 15.97
N GLU A 161 5.44 5.99 16.34
CA GLU A 161 6.82 6.33 16.70
C GLU A 161 6.92 7.03 18.05
N ARG A 162 8.03 6.76 18.78
CA ARG A 162 8.37 7.44 20.04
C ARG A 162 8.54 8.96 19.88
N SER A 163 8.99 9.43 18.73
CA SER A 163 9.16 10.85 18.44
C SER A 163 7.83 11.60 18.49
N THR A 164 6.78 11.04 17.90
CA THR A 164 5.41 11.59 17.92
C THR A 164 4.80 11.49 19.33
N GLU A 165 4.97 10.36 20.02
CA GLU A 165 4.53 10.20 21.41
C GLU A 165 5.14 11.27 22.31
N LYS A 166 6.47 11.42 22.27
CA LYS A 166 7.19 12.44 23.04
C LYS A 166 6.66 13.85 22.75
N PHE A 167 6.49 14.20 21.48
CA PHE A 167 5.93 15.50 21.10
C PHE A 167 4.55 15.76 21.71
N LEU A 168 3.65 14.76 21.66
CA LEU A 168 2.31 14.88 22.23
C LEU A 168 2.32 15.04 23.77
N LEU A 169 3.22 14.34 24.44
CA LEU A 169 3.42 14.50 25.89
C LEU A 169 4.04 15.87 26.22
N ASP A 170 5.03 16.32 25.45
CA ASP A 170 5.69 17.62 25.63
C ASP A 170 4.72 18.80 25.51
N ILE A 171 3.70 18.70 24.62
CA ILE A 171 2.65 19.72 24.53
C ILE A 171 1.56 19.56 25.61
N GLY A 172 1.67 18.57 26.47
CA GLY A 172 0.83 18.38 27.65
C GLY A 172 -0.47 17.59 27.41
N LEU A 173 -0.49 16.66 26.45
CA LEU A 173 -1.57 15.68 26.33
C LEU A 173 -1.41 14.59 27.39
N LYS A 174 -2.53 13.98 27.79
CA LYS A 174 -2.53 12.92 28.80
C LYS A 174 -2.06 11.60 28.19
N SER A 175 -1.12 10.92 28.82
CA SER A 175 -0.59 9.62 28.36
C SER A 175 -1.69 8.57 28.12
N LYS A 176 -2.75 8.55 28.94
CA LYS A 176 -3.88 7.62 28.78
C LYS A 176 -4.64 7.74 27.45
N ASN A 177 -4.50 8.87 26.75
CA ASN A 177 -5.13 9.12 25.46
C ASN A 177 -4.18 8.80 24.29
N ILE A 178 -2.94 8.38 24.57
CA ILE A 178 -1.93 8.06 23.57
C ILE A 178 -1.66 6.56 23.63
N LEU A 179 -1.84 5.88 22.49
CA LEU A 179 -1.59 4.45 22.33
C LEU A 179 -0.48 4.23 21.30
N LYS A 180 0.57 3.55 21.69
CA LYS A 180 1.64 3.17 20.77
C LYS A 180 1.26 1.87 20.06
N THR A 181 1.07 1.91 18.73
CA THR A 181 0.57 0.78 17.95
C THR A 181 1.52 0.27 16.87
N GLY A 182 2.49 1.04 16.43
CA GLY A 182 3.22 0.76 15.19
C GLY A 182 2.53 1.39 13.95
N PHE A 183 3.05 1.11 12.77
CA PHE A 183 2.57 1.71 11.52
C PHE A 183 1.47 0.89 10.86
N LEU A 184 0.32 1.48 10.57
CA LEU A 184 -0.74 0.82 9.78
C LEU A 184 -0.28 0.38 8.39
N LYS A 185 0.66 1.08 7.76
CA LYS A 185 1.19 0.70 6.45
C LYS A 185 1.96 -0.62 6.45
N ASP A 186 2.50 -1.03 7.61
CA ASP A 186 3.27 -2.26 7.75
C ASP A 186 2.34 -3.49 7.86
N SER A 187 1.03 -3.25 8.06
CA SER A 187 -0.03 -4.26 8.12
C SER A 187 -0.66 -4.58 6.77
N ARG A 188 -0.09 -4.10 5.66
CA ARG A 188 -0.60 -4.46 4.34
C ARG A 188 -0.44 -5.96 4.12
N SER A 189 -1.56 -6.67 4.01
CA SER A 189 -1.60 -8.02 3.47
C SER A 189 -1.07 -8.01 2.04
N GLY A 190 -0.49 -9.13 1.63
CA GLY A 190 0.25 -9.26 0.38
C GLY A 190 -0.47 -8.73 -0.87
N LEU A 191 0.28 -8.66 -1.94
CA LEU A 191 -0.21 -8.26 -3.25
C LEU A 191 -1.45 -9.08 -3.65
N ARG A 192 -2.47 -8.42 -4.18
CA ARG A 192 -3.65 -9.09 -4.73
C ARG A 192 -3.21 -10.08 -5.81
N CYS A 193 -3.77 -11.27 -5.75
CA CYS A 193 -3.54 -12.34 -6.71
C CYS A 193 -4.89 -12.91 -7.12
N ASP A 194 -5.21 -12.88 -8.40
CA ASP A 194 -6.33 -13.63 -8.93
C ASP A 194 -5.90 -15.10 -9.05
N GLU A 195 -6.49 -15.95 -8.21
CA GLU A 195 -6.09 -17.37 -8.14
C GLU A 195 -6.46 -18.13 -9.40
N ALA A 196 -7.57 -17.79 -10.07
CA ALA A 196 -7.98 -18.45 -11.31
C ALA A 196 -6.98 -18.14 -12.43
N GLU A 197 -6.62 -16.88 -12.59
CA GLU A 197 -5.65 -16.45 -13.58
C GLU A 197 -4.24 -16.96 -13.26
N LEU A 198 -3.84 -17.01 -11.99
CA LEU A 198 -2.57 -17.60 -11.56
C LEU A 198 -2.47 -19.07 -12.00
N GLU A 199 -3.54 -19.85 -11.84
CA GLU A 199 -3.55 -21.27 -12.23
C GLU A 199 -3.48 -21.44 -13.76
N GLU A 200 -4.12 -20.56 -14.54
CA GLU A 200 -3.97 -20.53 -16.00
C GLU A 200 -2.51 -20.33 -16.42
N PHE A 201 -1.82 -19.33 -15.83
CA PHE A 201 -0.40 -19.11 -16.10
C PHE A 201 0.45 -20.32 -15.71
N LYS A 202 0.23 -20.91 -14.54
CA LYS A 202 0.97 -22.10 -14.08
C LYS A 202 0.85 -23.28 -15.04
N GLN A 203 -0.31 -23.49 -15.66
CA GLN A 203 -0.52 -24.56 -16.64
C GLN A 203 0.37 -24.38 -17.88
N VAL A 204 0.49 -23.14 -18.38
CA VAL A 204 1.31 -22.84 -19.57
C VAL A 204 2.80 -22.90 -19.27
N ILE A 205 3.24 -22.38 -18.12
CA ILE A 205 4.67 -22.37 -17.78
C ILE A 205 5.19 -23.72 -17.30
N SER A 206 4.32 -24.58 -16.77
CA SER A 206 4.56 -25.96 -16.29
C SER A 206 6.00 -26.28 -15.83
N GLN A 207 6.91 -26.71 -16.71
CA GLN A 207 8.30 -27.09 -16.36
C GLN A 207 9.36 -26.08 -16.83
N ARG A 208 8.96 -24.88 -17.25
CA ARG A 208 9.88 -23.86 -17.73
C ARG A 208 10.59 -23.16 -16.57
N ASN A 209 11.83 -22.76 -16.81
CA ASN A 209 12.54 -21.86 -15.94
C ASN A 209 11.91 -20.47 -16.07
N VAL A 210 11.34 -19.93 -14.99
CA VAL A 210 10.66 -18.63 -15.01
C VAL A 210 11.28 -17.69 -13.97
N TRP A 211 11.57 -16.48 -14.37
CA TRP A 211 12.03 -15.42 -13.48
C TRP A 211 11.43 -14.08 -13.85
N LEU A 212 11.48 -13.13 -12.93
CA LEU A 212 10.79 -11.85 -13.02
C LEU A 212 11.77 -10.68 -12.96
N ALA A 213 11.55 -9.67 -13.79
CA ALA A 213 12.14 -8.35 -13.63
C ALA A 213 11.02 -7.34 -13.28
N ALA A 214 10.94 -6.98 -12.01
CA ALA A 214 9.84 -6.22 -11.43
C ALA A 214 10.15 -4.72 -11.37
N SER A 215 9.24 -3.89 -11.85
CA SER A 215 9.32 -2.42 -11.79
C SER A 215 10.56 -1.84 -12.48
N THR A 216 10.89 -2.34 -13.66
CA THR A 216 12.08 -1.92 -14.41
C THR A 216 11.99 -0.48 -14.91
N HIS A 217 13.13 0.17 -14.99
CA HIS A 217 13.31 1.49 -15.58
C HIS A 217 14.18 1.42 -16.85
N LYS A 218 14.10 2.47 -17.65
CA LYS A 218 14.95 2.61 -18.83
C LYS A 218 16.44 2.55 -18.45
N GLY A 219 17.21 1.72 -19.15
CA GLY A 219 18.62 1.44 -18.88
C GLY A 219 18.87 0.19 -18.02
N GLU A 220 17.80 -0.49 -17.57
CA GLU A 220 17.90 -1.78 -16.86
C GLU A 220 17.55 -2.95 -17.78
N ASP A 221 16.65 -2.72 -18.74
CA ASP A 221 16.10 -3.78 -19.59
C ASP A 221 17.16 -4.45 -20.46
N GLU A 222 18.19 -3.71 -20.90
CA GLU A 222 19.32 -4.20 -21.66
C GLU A 222 20.10 -5.27 -20.88
N PHE A 223 20.46 -4.99 -19.63
CA PHE A 223 21.17 -5.92 -18.75
C PHE A 223 20.33 -7.16 -18.44
N ILE A 224 19.02 -6.98 -18.25
CA ILE A 224 18.08 -8.04 -17.93
C ILE A 224 17.92 -8.98 -19.13
N LEU A 225 17.75 -8.46 -20.35
CA LEU A 225 17.64 -9.25 -21.58
C LEU A 225 18.95 -9.95 -21.92
N GLU A 226 20.10 -9.31 -21.68
CA GLU A 226 21.41 -9.94 -21.86
C GLU A 226 21.60 -11.14 -20.91
N ALA A 227 21.23 -10.98 -19.63
CA ALA A 227 21.23 -12.08 -18.68
C ALA A 227 20.26 -13.20 -19.12
N HIS A 228 19.04 -12.83 -19.57
CA HIS A 228 18.05 -13.79 -20.02
C HIS A 228 18.52 -14.61 -21.22
N LYS A 229 19.28 -14.01 -22.12
CA LYS A 229 19.88 -14.73 -23.27
C LYS A 229 20.77 -15.91 -22.84
N GLN A 230 21.42 -15.80 -21.68
CA GLN A 230 22.24 -16.87 -21.12
C GLN A 230 21.43 -17.86 -20.28
N LEU A 231 20.40 -17.38 -19.56
CA LEU A 231 19.58 -18.18 -18.65
C LEU A 231 18.51 -19.01 -19.39
N GLY A 232 17.92 -18.46 -20.45
CA GLY A 232 16.80 -19.06 -21.19
C GLY A 232 15.52 -19.18 -20.36
N GLY A 233 14.54 -19.89 -20.90
CA GLY A 233 13.25 -20.09 -20.25
C GLY A 233 12.23 -19.00 -20.55
N LEU A 234 11.55 -18.51 -19.54
CA LEU A 234 10.59 -17.38 -19.61
C LEU A 234 11.03 -16.24 -18.69
N LEU A 235 11.18 -15.07 -19.25
CA LEU A 235 11.34 -13.82 -18.50
C LEU A 235 10.05 -13.03 -18.52
N ILE A 236 9.53 -12.70 -17.33
CA ILE A 236 8.42 -11.76 -17.18
C ILE A 236 9.03 -10.39 -16.84
N ILE A 237 8.72 -9.36 -17.62
CA ILE A 237 9.15 -7.98 -17.35
C ILE A 237 7.93 -7.15 -16.99
N VAL A 238 7.91 -6.58 -15.79
CA VAL A 238 6.90 -5.62 -15.35
C VAL A 238 7.53 -4.24 -15.32
N PRO A 239 7.30 -3.38 -16.32
CA PRO A 239 7.89 -2.04 -16.33
C PRO A 239 7.23 -1.14 -15.27
N ARG A 240 8.01 -0.25 -14.64
CA ARG A 240 7.47 0.77 -13.71
C ARG A 240 6.50 1.71 -14.40
N HIS A 241 6.73 1.98 -15.68
CA HIS A 241 5.92 2.81 -16.55
C HIS A 241 5.38 1.93 -17.68
N ILE A 242 4.09 1.61 -17.62
CA ILE A 242 3.44 0.66 -18.54
C ILE A 242 3.53 1.07 -20.00
N GLU A 243 3.58 2.38 -20.28
CA GLU A 243 3.77 2.94 -21.62
C GLU A 243 5.09 2.54 -22.30
N ARG A 244 6.03 1.94 -21.57
CA ARG A 244 7.30 1.42 -22.09
C ARG A 244 7.19 0.01 -22.70
N ALA A 245 6.05 -0.65 -22.56
CA ALA A 245 5.89 -2.04 -23.00
C ALA A 245 6.34 -2.27 -24.46
N SER A 246 5.89 -1.42 -25.38
CA SER A 246 6.26 -1.53 -26.80
C SER A 246 7.75 -1.24 -27.07
N GLU A 247 8.43 -0.42 -26.25
CA GLU A 247 9.88 -0.19 -26.33
C GLU A 247 10.63 -1.45 -25.91
N ILE A 248 10.24 -2.06 -24.79
CA ILE A 248 10.85 -3.29 -24.25
C ILE A 248 10.63 -4.47 -25.20
N ALA A 249 9.42 -4.63 -25.75
CA ALA A 249 9.12 -5.69 -26.68
C ALA A 249 9.94 -5.58 -27.98
N ARG A 250 10.12 -4.36 -28.50
CA ARG A 250 10.99 -4.13 -29.67
C ARG A 250 12.45 -4.46 -29.35
N LEU A 251 12.93 -4.08 -28.17
CA LEU A 251 14.29 -4.40 -27.73
C LEU A 251 14.48 -5.93 -27.65
N ALA A 252 13.57 -6.65 -27.00
CA ALA A 252 13.60 -8.10 -26.89
C ALA A 252 13.58 -8.78 -28.26
N SER A 253 12.71 -8.36 -29.16
CA SER A 253 12.63 -8.89 -30.53
C SER A 253 13.89 -8.59 -31.35
N SER A 254 14.56 -7.46 -31.15
CA SER A 254 15.81 -7.12 -31.84
C SER A 254 16.99 -8.03 -31.41
N ILE A 255 16.92 -8.62 -30.23
CA ILE A 255 17.88 -9.62 -29.72
C ILE A 255 17.54 -11.03 -30.20
N GLY A 256 16.31 -11.23 -30.72
CA GLY A 256 15.84 -12.50 -31.29
C GLY A 256 14.82 -13.24 -30.44
N PHE A 257 14.34 -12.68 -29.34
CA PHE A 257 13.34 -13.32 -28.48
C PHE A 257 11.92 -13.28 -29.05
N VAL A 258 11.17 -14.36 -28.84
CA VAL A 258 9.71 -14.39 -29.03
C VAL A 258 9.07 -13.63 -27.87
N CYS A 259 8.55 -12.43 -28.17
CA CYS A 259 8.02 -11.51 -27.15
C CYS A 259 6.51 -11.34 -27.27
N GLN A 260 5.83 -11.29 -26.13
CA GLN A 260 4.41 -10.93 -26.01
C GLN A 260 4.23 -9.71 -25.09
N ILE A 261 3.18 -8.91 -25.34
CA ILE A 261 2.72 -7.82 -24.46
C ILE A 261 1.37 -8.23 -23.87
N ARG A 262 1.24 -8.14 -22.57
CA ARG A 262 0.06 -8.54 -21.78
C ARG A 262 -1.23 -7.90 -22.27
N SER A 263 -1.23 -6.59 -22.46
CA SER A 263 -2.41 -5.83 -22.90
C SER A 263 -2.85 -6.16 -24.33
N GLU A 264 -1.94 -6.64 -25.20
CA GLU A 264 -2.24 -7.00 -26.58
C GLU A 264 -2.64 -8.48 -26.71
N THR A 265 -1.97 -9.35 -25.97
CA THR A 265 -2.20 -10.79 -26.00
C THR A 265 -2.19 -11.32 -24.56
N PRO A 266 -3.35 -11.33 -23.88
CA PRO A 266 -3.44 -11.69 -22.47
C PRO A 266 -2.98 -13.12 -22.14
N ASN A 267 -3.31 -14.07 -23.00
CA ASN A 267 -2.98 -15.48 -22.79
C ASN A 267 -1.52 -15.75 -23.19
N LEU A 268 -0.72 -16.21 -22.24
CA LEU A 268 0.67 -16.59 -22.46
C LEU A 268 0.73 -17.81 -23.41
N LYS A 269 1.61 -17.75 -24.41
CA LYS A 269 1.85 -18.87 -25.32
C LYS A 269 3.10 -19.65 -24.90
N GLU A 270 3.14 -20.93 -25.24
CA GLU A 270 4.25 -21.81 -24.89
C GLU A 270 5.60 -21.36 -25.49
N GLU A 271 5.58 -20.81 -26.70
CA GLU A 271 6.78 -20.33 -27.39
C GLU A 271 7.32 -18.98 -26.89
N THR A 272 6.60 -18.28 -26.02
CA THR A 272 7.00 -16.96 -25.52
C THR A 272 8.23 -17.06 -24.63
N GLU A 273 9.26 -16.29 -24.92
CA GLU A 273 10.50 -16.21 -24.15
C GLU A 273 10.53 -14.97 -23.26
N VAL A 274 9.94 -13.86 -23.72
CA VAL A 274 9.81 -12.60 -22.95
C VAL A 274 8.35 -12.17 -22.91
N TYR A 275 7.80 -12.03 -21.72
CA TYR A 275 6.44 -11.56 -21.50
C TYR A 275 6.45 -10.21 -20.80
N VAL A 276 6.02 -9.16 -21.50
CA VAL A 276 5.96 -7.80 -20.95
C VAL A 276 4.59 -7.59 -20.33
N ALA A 277 4.53 -7.58 -19.00
CA ALA A 277 3.30 -7.40 -18.22
C ALA A 277 3.06 -5.90 -17.96
N ASP A 278 2.30 -5.25 -18.82
CA ASP A 278 2.02 -3.82 -18.83
C ASP A 278 0.65 -3.44 -18.25
N THR A 279 0.08 -4.32 -17.43
CA THR A 279 -1.19 -4.11 -16.73
C THR A 279 -0.98 -3.78 -15.27
N MET A 280 -1.89 -2.98 -14.69
CA MET A 280 -1.79 -2.54 -13.30
C MET A 280 -2.48 -3.51 -12.34
N GLY A 281 -1.91 -3.67 -11.14
CA GLY A 281 -2.55 -4.44 -10.05
C GLY A 281 -2.23 -5.94 -10.02
N GLU A 282 -1.46 -6.46 -10.96
CA GLU A 282 -1.20 -7.90 -11.16
C GLU A 282 0.13 -8.39 -10.54
N MET A 283 0.86 -7.55 -9.79
CA MET A 283 2.17 -7.92 -9.21
C MET A 283 2.11 -9.18 -8.34
N GLY A 284 0.96 -9.45 -7.70
CA GLY A 284 0.77 -10.66 -6.91
C GLY A 284 0.83 -11.94 -7.74
N ILE A 285 0.27 -11.92 -8.96
CA ILE A 285 0.35 -13.02 -9.91
C ILE A 285 1.82 -13.26 -10.30
N TRP A 286 2.52 -12.20 -10.74
CA TRP A 286 3.89 -12.32 -11.25
C TRP A 286 4.87 -12.80 -10.20
N TYR A 287 4.83 -12.30 -8.97
CA TYR A 287 5.66 -12.83 -7.89
C TYR A 287 5.28 -14.26 -7.48
N SER A 288 4.00 -14.65 -7.58
CA SER A 288 3.56 -16.02 -7.24
C SER A 288 4.01 -17.07 -8.24
N LEU A 289 4.41 -16.67 -9.45
CA LEU A 289 4.89 -17.56 -10.51
C LEU A 289 6.40 -17.86 -10.44
N VAL A 290 7.17 -17.10 -9.64
CA VAL A 290 8.64 -17.15 -9.69
C VAL A 290 9.26 -17.40 -8.31
N GLN A 291 10.49 -17.89 -8.31
CA GLN A 291 11.31 -18.03 -7.12
C GLN A 291 12.38 -16.94 -7.02
N ILE A 292 12.72 -16.30 -8.13
CA ILE A 292 13.74 -15.26 -8.23
C ILE A 292 13.16 -14.05 -8.99
N ALA A 293 13.40 -12.86 -8.46
CA ALA A 293 13.04 -11.62 -9.12
C ALA A 293 14.15 -10.57 -9.02
N PHE A 294 14.42 -9.87 -10.13
CA PHE A 294 15.16 -8.62 -10.10
C PHE A 294 14.21 -7.47 -9.75
N ILE A 295 14.62 -6.61 -8.81
CA ILE A 295 13.85 -5.44 -8.37
C ILE A 295 14.45 -4.17 -8.98
N GLY A 296 13.71 -3.58 -9.90
CA GLY A 296 14.15 -2.44 -10.70
C GLY A 296 14.30 -1.12 -9.96
N GLY A 297 14.75 -0.09 -10.70
CA GLY A 297 15.14 1.22 -10.17
C GLY A 297 16.41 1.15 -9.34
N SER A 298 17.17 0.08 -9.47
CA SER A 298 18.32 -0.24 -8.63
C SER A 298 19.65 -0.36 -9.40
N LEU A 299 19.65 -0.71 -10.68
CA LEU A 299 20.83 -0.58 -11.56
C LEU A 299 20.99 0.84 -12.10
N VAL A 300 19.92 1.63 -12.09
CA VAL A 300 19.90 3.05 -12.42
C VAL A 300 19.65 3.89 -11.17
N GLU A 301 20.03 5.16 -11.16
CA GLU A 301 19.90 6.07 -10.01
C GLU A 301 18.45 6.48 -9.70
N ARG A 302 17.60 5.49 -9.36
CA ARG A 302 16.20 5.69 -8.94
C ARG A 302 15.93 5.33 -7.48
N GLY A 303 16.93 4.73 -6.79
CA GLY A 303 16.88 4.46 -5.37
C GLY A 303 16.25 3.15 -4.95
N GLY A 304 15.95 2.26 -5.91
CA GLY A 304 15.41 0.92 -5.71
C GLY A 304 13.94 0.90 -5.25
N HIS A 305 13.16 -0.03 -5.82
CA HIS A 305 11.78 -0.28 -5.39
C HIS A 305 11.73 -1.16 -4.14
N ASN A 306 10.53 -1.35 -3.57
CA ASN A 306 10.33 -2.08 -2.32
C ASN A 306 10.56 -3.59 -2.47
N PRO A 307 11.57 -4.21 -1.83
CA PRO A 307 11.84 -5.64 -1.96
C PRO A 307 10.92 -6.52 -1.09
N LEU A 308 10.19 -5.94 -0.14
CA LEU A 308 9.36 -6.72 0.78
C LEU A 308 8.15 -7.36 0.10
N GLU A 309 7.66 -6.80 -1.00
CA GLU A 309 6.57 -7.38 -1.79
C GLU A 309 6.96 -8.75 -2.36
N ALA A 310 8.17 -8.85 -2.92
CA ALA A 310 8.74 -10.12 -3.37
C ALA A 310 8.95 -11.09 -2.19
N ALA A 311 9.53 -10.60 -1.09
CA ALA A 311 9.84 -11.40 0.08
C ALA A 311 8.59 -11.98 0.77
N GLN A 312 7.46 -11.26 0.79
CA GLN A 312 6.17 -11.74 1.33
C GLN A 312 5.67 -12.99 0.61
N LEU A 313 5.93 -13.09 -0.69
CA LEU A 313 5.57 -14.26 -1.50
C LEU A 313 6.69 -15.33 -1.54
N GLY A 314 7.79 -15.10 -0.81
CA GLY A 314 8.90 -16.05 -0.72
C GLY A 314 9.87 -15.98 -1.90
N VAL A 315 9.91 -14.85 -2.60
CA VAL A 315 10.77 -14.67 -3.76
C VAL A 315 12.12 -14.11 -3.31
N VAL A 316 13.21 -14.74 -3.78
CA VAL A 316 14.57 -14.23 -3.61
C VAL A 316 14.79 -13.06 -4.56
N SER A 317 15.30 -11.95 -4.06
CA SER A 317 15.44 -10.74 -4.85
C SER A 317 16.89 -10.46 -5.26
N PHE A 318 17.06 -9.99 -6.50
CA PHE A 318 18.28 -9.37 -6.99
C PHE A 318 18.04 -7.86 -7.15
N HIS A 319 19.05 -7.05 -6.91
CA HIS A 319 18.97 -5.60 -7.04
C HIS A 319 20.31 -5.00 -7.40
N GLY A 320 20.31 -3.85 -8.03
CA GLY A 320 21.51 -3.06 -8.28
C GLY A 320 21.99 -2.27 -7.03
N PRO A 321 23.08 -1.50 -7.15
CA PRO A 321 23.67 -0.77 -6.03
C PRO A 321 22.86 0.44 -5.54
N HIS A 322 21.94 0.96 -6.36
CA HIS A 322 21.16 2.15 -6.03
C HIS A 322 19.89 1.82 -5.26
N ILE A 323 19.99 1.66 -3.92
CA ILE A 323 18.89 1.24 -3.04
C ILE A 323 18.57 2.26 -1.93
N TYR A 324 18.95 3.52 -2.10
CA TYR A 324 18.90 4.53 -1.02
C TYR A 324 17.46 4.83 -0.51
N ASN A 325 16.41 4.61 -1.30
CA ASN A 325 15.01 4.79 -0.85
C ASN A 325 14.57 3.75 0.19
N THR A 326 15.13 2.55 0.14
CA THR A 326 14.70 1.39 0.92
C THR A 326 15.88 0.58 1.48
N SER A 327 17.04 1.22 1.66
CA SER A 327 18.31 0.58 2.03
C SER A 327 18.23 -0.27 3.31
N ALA A 328 17.44 0.13 4.30
CA ALA A 328 17.30 -0.65 5.54
C ALA A 328 16.62 -2.01 5.28
N LYS A 329 15.62 -2.05 4.39
CA LYS A 329 14.90 -3.27 4.02
C LYS A 329 15.80 -4.23 3.23
N TYR A 330 16.56 -3.70 2.26
CA TYR A 330 17.53 -4.50 1.51
C TYR A 330 18.60 -5.08 2.42
N ARG A 331 19.19 -4.27 3.31
CA ARG A 331 20.19 -4.75 4.28
C ARG A 331 19.67 -5.88 5.16
N GLN A 332 18.44 -5.79 5.62
CA GLN A 332 17.80 -6.85 6.39
C GLN A 332 17.66 -8.15 5.59
N LEU A 333 17.21 -8.07 4.33
CA LEU A 333 17.08 -9.24 3.45
C LEU A 333 18.45 -9.81 3.04
N GLN A 334 19.46 -8.94 2.81
CA GLN A 334 20.83 -9.36 2.50
C GLN A 334 21.48 -10.10 3.66
N SER A 335 21.32 -9.62 4.91
CA SER A 335 21.90 -10.28 6.09
C SER A 335 21.38 -11.71 6.30
N GLU A 336 20.20 -12.03 5.79
CA GLU A 336 19.60 -13.36 5.85
C GLU A 336 19.81 -14.17 4.55
N GLY A 337 20.52 -13.60 3.58
CA GLY A 337 20.85 -14.23 2.31
C GLY A 337 19.64 -14.48 1.40
N VAL A 338 18.64 -13.59 1.43
CA VAL A 338 17.44 -13.64 0.60
C VAL A 338 17.34 -12.48 -0.39
N SER A 339 18.31 -11.58 -0.38
CA SER A 339 18.49 -10.52 -1.39
C SER A 339 19.97 -10.41 -1.76
N TYR A 340 20.27 -10.11 -3.02
CA TYR A 340 21.63 -10.07 -3.54
C TYR A 340 21.85 -8.86 -4.44
N GLU A 341 22.98 -8.19 -4.24
CA GLU A 341 23.41 -7.12 -5.14
C GLU A 341 24.04 -7.70 -6.41
N VAL A 342 23.67 -7.11 -7.55
CA VAL A 342 24.20 -7.43 -8.89
C VAL A 342 24.48 -6.11 -9.62
N ASN A 343 25.52 -6.07 -10.45
CA ASN A 343 25.93 -4.84 -11.12
C ASN A 343 25.81 -4.88 -12.64
N ASN A 344 25.69 -6.08 -13.20
CA ASN A 344 25.63 -6.33 -14.64
C ASN A 344 24.91 -7.66 -14.95
N ALA A 345 24.81 -8.02 -16.23
CA ALA A 345 24.17 -9.24 -16.69
C ALA A 345 24.87 -10.52 -16.19
N ASP A 346 26.21 -10.51 -16.16
CA ASP A 346 27.00 -11.70 -15.73
C ASP A 346 26.81 -11.96 -14.24
N ASP A 347 26.73 -10.92 -13.39
CA ASP A 347 26.43 -11.07 -11.96
C ASP A 347 25.04 -11.69 -11.76
N ILE A 348 24.03 -11.30 -12.57
CA ILE A 348 22.69 -11.91 -12.53
C ILE A 348 22.77 -13.40 -12.85
N VAL A 349 23.46 -13.78 -13.92
CA VAL A 349 23.62 -15.16 -14.37
C VAL A 349 24.36 -16.00 -13.34
N GLU A 350 25.50 -15.51 -12.84
CA GLU A 350 26.28 -16.19 -11.82
C GLU A 350 25.44 -16.44 -10.56
N ARG A 351 24.75 -15.41 -10.09
CA ARG A 351 23.92 -15.50 -8.89
C ARG A 351 22.75 -16.45 -9.10
N PHE A 352 22.08 -16.37 -10.24
CA PHE A 352 20.97 -17.26 -10.58
C PHE A 352 21.40 -18.73 -10.56
N ASN A 353 22.52 -19.06 -11.22
CA ASN A 353 23.04 -20.41 -11.31
C ASN A 353 23.63 -20.94 -9.99
N SER A 354 24.02 -20.04 -9.07
CA SER A 354 24.55 -20.43 -7.76
C SER A 354 23.45 -20.89 -6.77
N LEU A 355 22.18 -20.69 -7.07
CA LEU A 355 21.06 -21.00 -6.20
C LEU A 355 20.39 -22.31 -6.62
N SER A 356 20.58 -23.37 -5.84
CA SER A 356 19.90 -24.65 -6.05
C SER A 356 18.41 -24.55 -5.66
N PHE A 357 17.58 -25.43 -6.21
CA PHE A 357 16.15 -25.51 -5.87
C PHE A 357 15.90 -25.67 -4.35
N LYS A 358 16.73 -26.45 -3.67
CA LYS A 358 16.64 -26.66 -2.22
C LYS A 358 16.92 -25.35 -1.46
N GLU A 359 17.98 -24.64 -1.85
CA GLU A 359 18.33 -23.34 -1.24
C GLU A 359 17.24 -22.30 -1.48
N LEU A 360 16.66 -22.25 -2.68
CA LEU A 360 15.54 -21.34 -2.98
C LEU A 360 14.33 -21.61 -2.08
N LYS A 361 14.01 -22.89 -1.81
CA LYS A 361 12.92 -23.25 -0.90
C LYS A 361 13.19 -22.79 0.54
N ASP A 362 14.40 -22.97 1.04
CA ASP A 362 14.80 -22.54 2.38
C ASP A 362 14.82 -21.02 2.48
N LYS A 363 15.31 -20.34 1.44
CA LYS A 363 15.33 -18.87 1.35
C LYS A 363 13.93 -18.28 1.23
N ALA A 364 13.02 -18.94 0.52
CA ALA A 364 11.62 -18.53 0.42
C ALA A 364 10.95 -18.49 1.80
N GLN A 365 11.19 -19.48 2.65
CA GLN A 365 10.65 -19.47 4.01
C GLN A 365 11.27 -18.35 4.87
N LYS A 366 12.57 -18.13 4.76
CA LYS A 366 13.24 -17.00 5.44
C LYS A 366 12.70 -15.65 4.96
N ALA A 367 12.56 -15.47 3.65
CA ALA A 367 11.99 -14.24 3.08
C ALA A 367 10.60 -13.93 3.62
N LYS A 368 9.72 -14.94 3.67
CA LYS A 368 8.37 -14.82 4.26
C LYS A 368 8.44 -14.44 5.74
N ASN A 369 9.32 -15.06 6.52
CA ASN A 369 9.46 -14.77 7.95
C ASN A 369 9.92 -13.32 8.21
N ILE A 370 10.87 -12.81 7.42
CA ILE A 370 11.41 -11.45 7.54
C ILE A 370 10.36 -10.41 7.13
N SER A 371 9.57 -10.73 6.13
CA SER A 371 8.56 -9.84 5.55
C SER A 371 7.16 -10.05 6.11
N GLN A 372 7.05 -10.78 7.24
CA GLN A 372 5.77 -10.95 7.94
C GLN A 372 5.09 -9.60 8.14
N VAL A 373 3.83 -9.57 7.75
CA VAL A 373 2.98 -8.40 7.94
C VAL A 373 2.78 -8.18 9.42
N ASP A 374 3.23 -7.04 9.93
CA ASP A 374 2.99 -6.69 11.32
C ASP A 374 1.56 -6.16 11.49
N MET A 375 0.65 -7.04 11.93
CA MET A 375 -0.75 -6.71 12.19
C MET A 375 -0.97 -6.01 13.52
N THR A 376 0.05 -5.85 14.36
CA THR A 376 -0.08 -5.28 15.73
C THR A 376 -0.82 -3.94 15.72
N ALA A 377 -0.50 -3.05 14.76
CA ALA A 377 -1.17 -1.75 14.66
C ALA A 377 -2.65 -1.86 14.32
N VAL A 378 -3.01 -2.83 13.48
CA VAL A 378 -4.41 -3.11 13.10
C VAL A 378 -5.14 -3.75 14.28
N ASP A 379 -4.58 -4.80 14.87
CA ASP A 379 -5.20 -5.54 15.96
C ASP A 379 -5.47 -4.64 17.18
N GLU A 380 -4.48 -3.84 17.60
CA GLU A 380 -4.65 -2.87 18.69
C GLU A 380 -5.69 -1.79 18.35
N SER A 381 -5.73 -1.33 17.09
CA SER A 381 -6.73 -0.36 16.64
C SER A 381 -8.13 -0.97 16.64
N VAL A 382 -8.32 -2.19 16.11
CA VAL A 382 -9.62 -2.88 16.11
C VAL A 382 -10.11 -3.15 17.53
N LYS A 383 -9.23 -3.58 18.43
CA LYS A 383 -9.55 -3.83 19.85
C LYS A 383 -10.13 -2.58 20.53
N VAL A 384 -9.53 -1.41 20.29
CA VAL A 384 -10.01 -0.13 20.86
C VAL A 384 -11.30 0.32 20.18
N ILE A 385 -11.42 0.16 18.86
CA ILE A 385 -12.62 0.46 18.08
C ILE A 385 -13.79 -0.39 18.57
N LYS A 386 -13.60 -1.69 18.70
CA LYS A 386 -14.63 -2.65 19.17
C LYS A 386 -15.15 -2.26 20.55
N LYS A 387 -14.25 -1.90 21.47
CA LYS A 387 -14.63 -1.44 22.82
C LYS A 387 -15.47 -0.16 22.79
N ALA A 388 -15.18 0.77 21.87
CA ALA A 388 -15.92 2.03 21.78
C ALA A 388 -17.34 1.90 21.20
N ILE A 389 -17.61 0.86 20.42
CA ILE A 389 -18.90 0.65 19.75
C ILE A 389 -19.82 -0.25 20.59
N THR A 390 -19.25 -1.08 21.46
CA THR A 390 -20.01 -2.05 22.28
C THR A 390 -20.56 -1.41 23.56
N ILE A 391 -20.27 -0.12 23.83
CA ILE A 391 -20.79 0.68 24.95
C ILE A 391 -22.00 1.45 24.47
#